data_2c95986603d527cd6541ef481fbd6772
#
_entry.id   2c95986603d527cd6541ef481fbd6772
#
_cell.length_a   1.000
_cell.length_b   1.000
_cell.length_c   1.000
_cell.angle_alpha   90.00
_cell.angle_beta   90.00
_cell.angle_gamma   90.00
#
_symmetry.space_group_name_H-M   'P 1'
#
loop_
_entity.id
_entity.type
_entity.pdbx_description
1 polymer ?
#
loop_
_entity_poly.entity_id
_entity_poly.type
_entity_poly.pdbx_seq_one_letter_code
_entity_poly.pdbx_strand_id
1 'polypeptide(L)'
;YTGYIDGASRDTILNIENSVTPSGSNSHDLSIVGRIVPLLKVSKTKEEFLQNVEKFVKLTHNSKEAVKSADFFANLLLMVLEKNDIEKSIVQLKSSYDSYFQDMIQKGLDSKNSDTFKTIREFGPACDINGGFSGVIHLLCKYDNLKDMLISNSKAGGDTSARAMIASVILLANKQMSEI
;
A
#
# COMPACT_ATOMS: atom_id res chain seq x y z
N TYR A 1 15.99 -24.57 0.01
CA TYR A 1 15.87 -23.52 -1.02
C TYR A 1 17.16 -22.70 -1.09
N THR A 2 17.77 -22.61 -2.27
CA THR A 2 19.05 -21.93 -2.49
C THR A 2 18.88 -20.57 -3.20
N GLY A 3 17.67 -20.14 -3.43
CA GLY A 3 17.35 -18.88 -4.10
C GLY A 3 17.32 -17.68 -3.16
N TYR A 4 16.97 -16.52 -3.71
CA TYR A 4 16.78 -15.30 -2.94
C TYR A 4 15.54 -15.42 -2.03
N ILE A 5 15.71 -15.06 -0.76
CA ILE A 5 14.64 -14.88 0.22
C ILE A 5 14.69 -13.43 0.70
N ASP A 6 13.58 -12.72 0.60
CA ASP A 6 13.49 -11.34 1.11
C ASP A 6 13.67 -11.27 2.64
N GLY A 7 14.02 -10.10 3.15
CA GLY A 7 14.31 -9.91 4.57
C GLY A 7 13.15 -10.28 5.49
N ALA A 8 11.93 -9.87 5.13
CA ALA A 8 10.74 -10.16 5.95
C ALA A 8 10.47 -11.66 6.05
N SER A 9 10.57 -12.39 4.94
CA SER A 9 10.39 -13.84 4.90
C SER A 9 11.48 -14.56 5.69
N ARG A 10 12.75 -14.16 5.53
CA ARG A 10 13.88 -14.74 6.27
C ARG A 10 13.71 -14.55 7.78
N ASP A 11 13.40 -13.34 8.22
CA ASP A 11 13.26 -13.03 9.65
C ASP A 11 12.04 -13.75 10.25
N THR A 12 10.94 -13.89 9.47
CA THR A 12 9.78 -14.69 9.87
C THR A 12 10.14 -16.17 10.05
N ILE A 13 10.91 -16.76 9.14
CA ILE A 13 11.38 -18.16 9.26
C ILE A 13 12.23 -18.32 10.52
N LEU A 14 13.18 -17.41 10.76
CA LEU A 14 14.00 -17.42 11.98
C LEU A 14 13.16 -17.30 13.26
N ASN A 15 12.12 -16.47 13.25
CA ASN A 15 11.19 -16.35 14.38
C ASN A 15 10.44 -17.66 14.63
N ILE A 16 9.99 -18.36 13.57
CA ILE A 16 9.33 -19.67 13.69
C ILE A 16 10.29 -20.71 14.27
N GLU A 17 11.51 -20.79 13.76
CA GLU A 17 12.54 -21.73 14.23
C GLU A 17 12.88 -21.49 15.71
N ASN A 18 12.88 -20.26 16.16
CA ASN A 18 13.11 -19.86 17.55
C ASN A 18 11.86 -19.83 18.44
N SER A 19 10.71 -20.32 17.93
CA SER A 19 9.41 -20.35 18.65
C SER A 19 8.94 -18.96 19.12
N VAL A 20 9.29 -17.89 18.41
CA VAL A 20 8.83 -16.54 18.69
C VAL A 20 7.37 -16.39 18.25
N THR A 21 6.54 -15.82 19.11
CA THR A 21 5.11 -15.59 18.83
C THR A 21 4.75 -14.13 19.16
N PRO A 22 4.16 -13.38 18.22
CA PRO A 22 3.88 -13.73 16.81
C PRO A 22 5.17 -13.87 15.98
N SER A 23 5.15 -14.71 14.94
CA SER A 23 6.33 -15.04 14.15
C SER A 23 6.62 -14.04 13.02
N GLY A 24 5.66 -13.27 12.59
CA GLY A 24 5.85 -12.26 11.54
C GLY A 24 6.97 -11.26 11.89
N SER A 25 7.81 -10.93 10.92
CA SER A 25 8.92 -10.01 11.10
C SER A 25 8.46 -8.59 11.45
N ASN A 26 9.38 -7.76 11.93
CA ASN A 26 9.13 -6.34 12.14
C ASN A 26 9.46 -5.50 10.89
N SER A 27 9.32 -6.08 9.70
CA SER A 27 9.59 -5.41 8.43
C SER A 27 8.62 -4.25 8.16
N HIS A 28 9.14 -3.16 7.63
CA HIS A 28 8.40 -1.98 7.18
C HIS A 28 8.29 -1.94 5.63
N ASP A 29 8.37 -3.09 4.98
CA ASP A 29 8.30 -3.19 3.53
C ASP A 29 6.86 -3.01 3.02
N LEU A 30 6.66 -2.01 2.15
CA LEU A 30 5.36 -1.66 1.60
C LEU A 30 4.81 -2.72 0.62
N SER A 31 5.66 -3.59 0.06
CA SER A 31 5.25 -4.55 -0.97
C SER A 31 4.19 -5.54 -0.49
N ILE A 32 4.12 -5.80 0.82
CA ILE A 32 3.08 -6.67 1.40
C ILE A 32 1.67 -6.14 1.13
N VAL A 33 1.49 -4.83 1.06
CA VAL A 33 0.20 -4.19 0.82
C VAL A 33 -0.34 -4.52 -0.58
N GLY A 34 0.54 -4.60 -1.59
CA GLY A 34 0.12 -4.97 -2.95
C GLY A 34 -0.43 -6.39 -3.09
N ARG A 35 -0.23 -7.24 -2.09
CA ARG A 35 -0.62 -8.66 -2.11
C ARG A 35 -1.99 -8.94 -1.49
N ILE A 36 -2.69 -7.94 -0.95
CA ILE A 36 -3.98 -8.11 -0.25
C ILE A 36 -5.17 -8.36 -1.18
N VAL A 37 -5.08 -7.96 -2.44
CA VAL A 37 -6.21 -7.93 -3.38
C VAL A 37 -6.89 -9.30 -3.58
N PRO A 38 -6.18 -10.44 -3.69
CA PRO A 38 -6.82 -11.74 -3.81
C PRO A 38 -7.75 -12.11 -2.66
N LEU A 39 -7.55 -11.49 -1.49
CA LEU A 39 -8.40 -11.73 -0.31
C LEU A 39 -9.84 -11.26 -0.52
N LEU A 40 -10.09 -10.30 -1.44
CA LEU A 40 -11.44 -9.90 -1.83
C LEU A 40 -12.27 -11.09 -2.34
N LYS A 41 -11.64 -12.02 -3.07
CA LYS A 41 -12.35 -13.15 -3.66
C LYS A 41 -12.78 -14.21 -2.63
N VAL A 42 -12.07 -14.30 -1.53
CA VAL A 42 -12.32 -15.32 -0.48
C VAL A 42 -13.07 -14.76 0.72
N SER A 43 -13.29 -13.45 0.78
CA SER A 43 -14.04 -12.76 1.83
C SER A 43 -15.48 -12.53 1.39
N LYS A 44 -16.43 -12.80 2.27
CA LYS A 44 -17.87 -12.66 1.98
C LYS A 44 -18.41 -11.27 2.33
N THR A 45 -17.79 -10.58 3.26
CA THR A 45 -18.14 -9.24 3.72
C THR A 45 -16.93 -8.32 3.75
N LYS A 46 -17.16 -7.01 3.86
CA LYS A 46 -16.08 -6.02 4.01
C LYS A 46 -15.29 -6.24 5.31
N GLU A 47 -16.00 -6.53 6.37
CA GLU A 47 -15.42 -6.79 7.69
C GLU A 47 -14.52 -8.04 7.64
N GLU A 48 -14.98 -9.10 6.98
CA GLU A 48 -14.19 -10.31 6.77
C GLU A 48 -12.93 -10.02 5.93
N PHE A 49 -13.06 -9.19 4.89
CA PHE A 49 -11.94 -8.78 4.07
C PHE A 49 -10.88 -8.04 4.90
N LEU A 50 -11.28 -7.04 5.69
CA LEU A 50 -10.35 -6.27 6.53
C LEU A 50 -9.67 -7.16 7.59
N GLN A 51 -10.42 -8.08 8.21
CA GLN A 51 -9.84 -9.06 9.14
C GLN A 51 -8.85 -10.01 8.46
N ASN A 52 -9.16 -10.46 7.25
CA ASN A 52 -8.28 -11.33 6.47
C ASN A 52 -7.02 -10.58 6.03
N VAL A 53 -7.13 -9.29 5.67
CA VAL A 53 -5.97 -8.43 5.37
C VAL A 53 -5.05 -8.33 6.59
N GLU A 54 -5.57 -8.02 7.77
CA GLU A 54 -4.77 -7.93 8.99
C GLU A 54 -4.04 -9.25 9.29
N LYS A 55 -4.77 -10.37 9.27
CA LYS A 55 -4.20 -11.71 9.52
C LYS A 55 -3.11 -12.04 8.49
N PHE A 56 -3.37 -11.78 7.21
CA PHE A 56 -2.44 -12.09 6.12
C PHE A 56 -1.13 -11.28 6.25
N VAL A 57 -1.25 -9.99 6.51
CA VAL A 57 -0.07 -9.13 6.68
C VAL A 57 0.78 -9.58 7.85
N LYS A 58 0.15 -9.90 8.99
CA LYS A 58 0.83 -10.35 10.21
C LYS A 58 1.55 -11.69 10.05
N LEU A 59 1.28 -12.49 9.01
CA LEU A 59 2.02 -13.72 8.76
C LEU A 59 3.52 -13.47 8.53
N THR A 60 3.86 -12.37 7.87
CA THR A 60 5.24 -12.04 7.51
C THR A 60 5.67 -10.64 7.93
N HIS A 61 4.75 -9.71 8.13
CA HIS A 61 5.00 -8.30 8.47
C HIS A 61 4.14 -7.90 9.67
N ASN A 62 4.68 -7.99 10.87
CA ASN A 62 3.94 -7.72 12.10
C ASN A 62 4.26 -6.33 12.69
N SER A 63 4.92 -5.45 11.92
CA SER A 63 5.09 -4.05 12.33
C SER A 63 3.75 -3.30 12.30
N LYS A 64 3.59 -2.34 13.22
CA LYS A 64 2.39 -1.49 13.27
C LYS A 64 2.18 -0.74 11.97
N GLU A 65 3.26 -0.30 11.33
CA GLU A 65 3.28 0.45 10.10
C GLU A 65 2.79 -0.40 8.92
N ALA A 66 3.24 -1.65 8.81
CA ALA A 66 2.79 -2.55 7.75
C ALA A 66 1.30 -2.89 7.87
N VAL A 67 0.85 -3.21 9.08
CA VAL A 67 -0.55 -3.54 9.35
C VAL A 67 -1.46 -2.34 9.05
N LYS A 68 -1.10 -1.14 9.54
CA LYS A 68 -1.90 0.08 9.29
C LYS A 68 -1.89 0.53 7.84
N SER A 69 -0.74 0.38 7.14
CA SER A 69 -0.69 0.68 5.70
C SER A 69 -1.62 -0.22 4.91
N ALA A 70 -1.63 -1.51 5.22
CA ALA A 70 -2.52 -2.46 4.57
C ALA A 70 -3.99 -2.17 4.89
N ASP A 71 -4.31 -1.84 6.14
CA ASP A 71 -5.65 -1.41 6.54
C ASP A 71 -6.10 -0.16 5.77
N PHE A 72 -5.24 0.86 5.66
CA PHE A 72 -5.56 2.08 4.91
C PHE A 72 -5.89 1.79 3.44
N PHE A 73 -5.01 1.08 2.74
CA PHE A 73 -5.23 0.81 1.32
C PHE A 73 -6.34 -0.22 1.06
N ALA A 74 -6.63 -1.12 2.01
CA ALA A 74 -7.79 -2.00 1.95
C ALA A 74 -9.10 -1.21 2.07
N ASN A 75 -9.20 -0.29 3.03
CA ASN A 75 -10.36 0.60 3.18
C ASN A 75 -10.51 1.52 1.95
N LEU A 76 -9.41 2.10 1.44
CA LEU A 76 -9.45 2.91 0.24
C LEU A 76 -9.97 2.11 -0.97
N LEU A 77 -9.49 0.88 -1.16
CA LEU A 77 -9.95 -0.01 -2.23
C LEU A 77 -11.45 -0.28 -2.11
N LEU A 78 -11.96 -0.59 -0.91
CA LEU A 78 -13.39 -0.81 -0.70
C LEU A 78 -14.22 0.43 -1.05
N MET A 79 -13.78 1.63 -0.65
CA MET A 79 -14.48 2.88 -0.98
C MET A 79 -14.51 3.12 -2.49
N VAL A 80 -13.39 2.88 -3.18
CA VAL A 80 -13.31 3.06 -4.64
C VAL A 80 -14.18 2.05 -5.38
N LEU A 81 -14.26 0.81 -4.92
CA LEU A 81 -15.19 -0.20 -5.46
C LEU A 81 -16.66 0.19 -5.27
N GLU A 82 -16.97 1.06 -4.31
CA GLU A 82 -18.30 1.66 -4.11
C GLU A 82 -18.52 2.94 -4.93
N LYS A 83 -17.68 3.22 -5.92
CA LYS A 83 -17.74 4.40 -6.80
C LYS A 83 -17.42 5.73 -6.11
N ASN A 84 -16.72 5.70 -4.98
CA ASN A 84 -16.23 6.93 -4.37
C ASN A 84 -14.97 7.43 -5.11
N ASP A 85 -14.85 8.75 -5.20
CA ASP A 85 -13.66 9.41 -5.75
C ASP A 85 -12.42 9.10 -4.90
N ILE A 86 -11.29 8.83 -5.56
CA ILE A 86 -10.05 8.39 -4.89
C ILE A 86 -9.56 9.47 -3.92
N GLU A 87 -9.39 10.72 -4.36
CA GLU A 87 -8.84 11.80 -3.54
C GLU A 87 -9.76 12.11 -2.35
N LYS A 88 -11.08 12.17 -2.57
CA LYS A 88 -12.06 12.38 -1.49
C LYS A 88 -12.03 11.23 -0.48
N SER A 89 -11.89 9.99 -0.93
CA SER A 89 -11.78 8.82 -0.06
C SER A 89 -10.51 8.87 0.80
N ILE A 90 -9.38 9.27 0.23
CA ILE A 90 -8.11 9.47 0.96
C ILE A 90 -8.29 10.54 2.05
N VAL A 91 -8.88 11.68 1.71
CA VAL A 91 -9.14 12.78 2.67
C VAL A 91 -10.07 12.33 3.79
N GLN A 92 -11.13 11.58 3.46
CA GLN A 92 -12.07 11.05 4.46
C GLN A 92 -11.40 10.07 5.41
N LEU A 93 -10.61 9.12 4.88
CA LEU A 93 -9.91 8.12 5.69
C LEU A 93 -8.86 8.72 6.61
N LYS A 94 -8.22 9.83 6.21
CA LYS A 94 -7.13 10.45 6.96
C LYS A 94 -7.46 10.65 8.44
N SER A 95 -8.66 11.12 8.77
CA SER A 95 -9.07 11.42 10.15
C SER A 95 -9.14 10.17 11.05
N SER A 96 -9.21 8.97 10.49
CA SER A 96 -9.29 7.70 11.23
C SER A 96 -7.94 7.16 11.66
N TYR A 97 -6.84 7.79 11.25
CA TYR A 97 -5.48 7.35 11.53
C TYR A 97 -4.76 8.29 12.51
N ASP A 98 -3.68 7.81 13.13
CA ASP A 98 -2.86 8.62 14.03
C ASP A 98 -2.07 9.70 13.27
N SER A 99 -1.49 10.66 14.01
CA SER A 99 -0.80 11.81 13.44
C SER A 99 0.33 11.42 12.48
N TYR A 100 1.06 10.34 12.76
CA TYR A 100 2.12 9.84 11.90
C TYR A 100 1.60 9.45 10.50
N PHE A 101 0.50 8.69 10.42
CA PHE A 101 -0.15 8.36 9.15
C PHE A 101 -0.82 9.57 8.51
N GLN A 102 -1.45 10.45 9.31
CA GLN A 102 -2.03 11.69 8.80
C GLN A 102 -1.00 12.56 8.09
N ASP A 103 0.22 12.65 8.63
CA ASP A 103 1.32 13.41 8.01
C ASP A 103 1.76 12.78 6.68
N MET A 104 1.89 11.45 6.61
CA MET A 104 2.23 10.75 5.37
C MET A 104 1.14 10.93 4.31
N ILE A 105 -0.13 10.85 4.70
CA ILE A 105 -1.27 11.08 3.80
C ILE A 105 -1.23 12.52 3.28
N GLN A 106 -1.03 13.50 4.17
CA GLN A 106 -0.99 14.91 3.79
C GLN A 106 0.15 15.21 2.82
N LYS A 107 1.36 14.71 3.09
CA LYS A 107 2.50 14.85 2.17
C LYS A 107 2.18 14.35 0.75
N GLY A 108 1.52 13.19 0.65
CA GLY A 108 1.09 12.64 -0.64
C GLY A 108 0.07 13.53 -1.35
N LEU A 109 -0.96 14.01 -0.62
CA LEU A 109 -2.00 14.91 -1.16
C LEU A 109 -1.41 16.24 -1.65
N ASP A 110 -0.56 16.88 -0.86
CA ASP A 110 0.04 18.19 -1.16
C ASP A 110 0.94 18.15 -2.39
N SER A 111 1.52 16.98 -2.67
CA SER A 111 2.46 16.79 -3.77
C SER A 111 1.83 16.55 -5.14
N LYS A 112 0.51 16.41 -5.25
CA LYS A 112 -0.17 15.98 -6.49
C LYS A 112 0.20 16.80 -7.73
N ASN A 113 0.49 18.08 -7.59
CA ASN A 113 0.88 18.95 -8.70
C ASN A 113 2.40 19.02 -8.95
N SER A 114 3.20 18.34 -8.11
CA SER A 114 4.66 18.34 -8.18
C SER A 114 5.19 17.33 -9.20
N ASP A 115 6.44 17.46 -9.61
CA ASP A 115 7.12 16.49 -10.47
C ASP A 115 7.31 15.16 -9.76
N THR A 116 6.83 14.07 -10.35
CA THR A 116 6.82 12.73 -9.72
C THR A 116 8.22 12.21 -9.42
N PHE A 117 9.21 12.45 -10.31
CA PHE A 117 10.57 11.99 -10.08
C PHE A 117 11.19 12.65 -8.84
N LYS A 118 11.04 13.96 -8.71
CA LYS A 118 11.55 14.72 -7.56
C LYS A 118 10.80 14.33 -6.29
N THR A 119 9.48 14.27 -6.34
CA THR A 119 8.62 13.94 -5.20
C THR A 119 8.93 12.57 -4.61
N ILE A 120 9.01 11.53 -5.44
CA ILE A 120 9.32 10.18 -4.96
C ILE A 120 10.74 10.13 -4.35
N ARG A 121 11.69 10.86 -4.90
CA ARG A 121 13.03 10.94 -4.34
C ARG A 121 13.10 11.67 -3.00
N GLU A 122 12.32 12.73 -2.83
CA GLU A 122 12.18 13.43 -1.54
C GLU A 122 11.52 12.58 -0.47
N PHE A 123 10.49 11.81 -0.83
CA PHE A 123 9.81 10.92 0.12
C PHE A 123 10.65 9.73 0.53
N GLY A 124 11.54 9.28 -0.34
CA GLY A 124 12.33 8.06 -0.20
C GLY A 124 11.85 6.98 -1.20
N PRO A 125 12.69 6.65 -2.20
CA PRO A 125 12.28 5.76 -3.30
C PRO A 125 12.32 4.27 -2.93
N ALA A 126 12.82 3.90 -1.75
CA ALA A 126 12.95 2.52 -1.31
C ALA A 126 11.61 1.84 -0.99
N CYS A 127 11.65 0.57 -0.60
CA CYS A 127 10.47 -0.21 -0.20
C CYS A 127 9.89 0.18 1.17
N ASP A 128 10.57 1.02 1.92
CA ASP A 128 10.13 1.44 3.25
C ASP A 128 8.83 2.26 3.20
N ILE A 129 7.91 1.93 4.09
CA ILE A 129 6.59 2.57 4.21
C ILE A 129 6.70 4.07 4.39
N ASN A 130 7.72 4.58 5.13
CA ASN A 130 7.85 6.03 5.39
C ASN A 130 7.86 6.87 4.11
N GLY A 131 8.52 6.41 3.06
CA GLY A 131 8.54 7.09 1.77
C GLY A 131 7.54 6.52 0.77
N GLY A 132 7.43 5.20 0.71
CA GLY A 132 6.61 4.50 -0.27
C GLY A 132 5.12 4.78 -0.12
N PHE A 133 4.60 4.90 1.11
CA PHE A 133 3.19 5.18 1.39
C PHE A 133 2.75 6.54 0.81
N SER A 134 3.48 7.62 1.13
CA SER A 134 3.22 8.95 0.56
C SER A 134 3.38 8.95 -0.96
N GLY A 135 4.35 8.18 -1.48
CA GLY A 135 4.55 8.02 -2.92
C GLY A 135 3.37 7.38 -3.63
N VAL A 136 2.72 6.37 -3.04
CA VAL A 136 1.48 5.78 -3.60
C VAL A 136 0.35 6.81 -3.63
N ILE A 137 0.16 7.57 -2.55
CA ILE A 137 -0.87 8.62 -2.50
C ILE A 137 -0.61 9.70 -3.56
N HIS A 138 0.65 10.14 -3.72
CA HIS A 138 1.03 11.05 -4.81
C HIS A 138 0.59 10.53 -6.17
N LEU A 139 0.91 9.26 -6.48
CA LEU A 139 0.56 8.64 -7.75
C LEU A 139 -0.95 8.57 -7.97
N LEU A 140 -1.71 8.21 -6.94
CA LEU A 140 -3.17 8.11 -7.00
C LEU A 140 -3.87 9.46 -7.18
N CYS A 141 -3.34 10.53 -6.59
CA CYS A 141 -3.93 11.87 -6.68
C CYS A 141 -3.51 12.63 -7.95
N LYS A 142 -2.38 12.25 -8.55
CA LYS A 142 -1.84 12.92 -9.73
C LYS A 142 -2.32 12.34 -11.05
N TYR A 143 -2.49 11.02 -11.11
CA TYR A 143 -2.76 10.30 -12.35
C TYR A 143 -4.13 9.63 -12.31
N ASP A 144 -4.90 9.86 -13.36
CA ASP A 144 -6.11 9.13 -13.72
C ASP A 144 -5.87 8.10 -14.84
N ASN A 145 -4.72 8.16 -15.51
CA ASN A 145 -4.29 7.23 -16.54
C ASN A 145 -3.22 6.25 -16.02
N LEU A 146 -3.55 4.94 -16.07
CA LEU A 146 -2.67 3.87 -15.57
C LEU A 146 -1.31 3.86 -16.28
N LYS A 147 -1.29 4.04 -17.61
CA LYS A 147 -0.04 4.01 -18.38
C LYS A 147 0.89 5.15 -18.00
N ASP A 148 0.36 6.36 -17.85
CA ASP A 148 1.16 7.53 -17.51
C ASP A 148 1.68 7.43 -16.07
N MET A 149 0.85 6.91 -15.16
CA MET A 149 1.25 6.61 -13.78
C MET A 149 2.41 5.60 -13.76
N LEU A 150 2.29 4.48 -14.48
CA LEU A 150 3.32 3.43 -14.50
C LEU A 150 4.64 3.93 -15.08
N ILE A 151 4.59 4.70 -16.19
CA ILE A 151 5.79 5.29 -16.81
C ILE A 151 6.47 6.25 -15.84
N SER A 152 5.73 7.13 -15.18
CA SER A 152 6.27 8.13 -14.27
C SER A 152 6.83 7.50 -13.00
N ASN A 153 6.14 6.50 -12.43
CA ASN A 153 6.62 5.73 -11.31
C ASN A 153 7.90 4.96 -11.63
N SER A 154 7.97 4.33 -12.83
CA SER A 154 9.17 3.62 -13.28
C SER A 154 10.38 4.54 -13.40
N LYS A 155 10.20 5.74 -13.99
CA LYS A 155 11.26 6.76 -14.09
C LYS A 155 11.75 7.25 -12.73
N ALA A 156 10.89 7.29 -11.73
CA ALA A 156 11.27 7.73 -10.38
C ALA A 156 12.25 6.76 -9.69
N GLY A 157 12.27 5.48 -10.09
CA GLY A 157 13.20 4.47 -9.59
C GLY A 157 12.86 3.98 -8.18
N GLY A 158 13.83 3.27 -7.56
CA GLY A 158 13.66 2.61 -6.28
C GLY A 158 12.71 1.42 -6.38
N ASP A 159 11.92 1.15 -5.34
CA ASP A 159 10.90 0.09 -5.39
C ASP A 159 9.65 0.53 -6.15
N THR A 160 9.79 0.54 -7.46
CA THR A 160 8.70 0.86 -8.37
C THR A 160 7.60 -0.20 -8.36
N SER A 161 7.92 -1.45 -8.02
CA SER A 161 6.99 -2.56 -8.02
C SER A 161 5.97 -2.46 -6.90
N ALA A 162 6.40 -2.19 -5.68
CA ALA A 162 5.50 -2.03 -4.53
C ALA A 162 4.50 -0.89 -4.79
N ARG A 163 4.99 0.28 -5.20
CA ARG A 163 4.12 1.42 -5.51
C ARG A 163 3.15 1.13 -6.65
N ALA A 164 3.66 0.50 -7.73
CA ALA A 164 2.83 0.16 -8.89
C ALA A 164 1.72 -0.84 -8.55
N MET A 165 2.02 -1.90 -7.79
CA MET A 165 1.01 -2.89 -7.41
C MET A 165 -0.19 -2.24 -6.71
N ILE A 166 0.07 -1.37 -5.74
CA ILE A 166 -0.98 -0.72 -4.95
C ILE A 166 -1.75 0.29 -5.80
N ALA A 167 -1.04 1.22 -6.45
CA ALA A 167 -1.66 2.28 -7.23
C ALA A 167 -2.45 1.75 -8.43
N SER A 168 -1.94 0.73 -9.12
CA SER A 168 -2.62 0.15 -10.29
C SER A 168 -3.97 -0.48 -9.94
N VAL A 169 -4.03 -1.21 -8.82
CA VAL A 169 -5.29 -1.85 -8.38
C VAL A 169 -6.36 -0.81 -8.10
N ILE A 170 -6.01 0.26 -7.39
CA ILE A 170 -6.97 1.31 -7.03
C ILE A 170 -7.42 2.10 -8.26
N LEU A 171 -6.49 2.47 -9.16
CA LEU A 171 -6.84 3.15 -10.42
C LEU A 171 -7.71 2.29 -11.33
N LEU A 172 -7.42 0.98 -11.42
CA LEU A 172 -8.24 0.06 -12.22
C LEU A 172 -9.63 -0.15 -11.61
N ALA A 173 -9.73 -0.28 -10.29
CA ALA A 173 -11.02 -0.37 -9.60
C ALA A 173 -11.88 0.87 -9.89
N ASN A 174 -11.30 2.05 -9.89
CA ASN A 174 -11.99 3.31 -10.20
C ASN A 174 -12.51 3.34 -11.66
N LYS A 175 -11.72 2.84 -12.63
CA LYS A 175 -12.11 2.83 -14.06
C LYS A 175 -13.17 1.79 -14.40
N GLN A 176 -13.04 0.56 -13.93
CA GLN A 176 -14.01 -0.51 -14.21
C GLN A 176 -15.42 -0.16 -13.75
N MET A 177 -15.54 0.73 -12.76
CA MET A 177 -16.83 1.17 -12.24
C MET A 177 -17.41 2.37 -13.02
N SER A 178 -16.61 3.07 -13.85
CA SER A 178 -17.07 4.18 -14.69
C SER A 178 -17.54 3.74 -16.10
N GLU A 179 -17.25 2.49 -16.49
CA GLU A 179 -17.61 1.91 -17.81
C GLU A 179 -18.86 1.00 -17.76
N ILE A 180 -19.48 0.83 -16.57
CA ILE A 180 -20.74 0.09 -16.36
C ILE A 180 -21.89 1.08 -16.02
#